data_6e9cae86a625d3056cb78993af0d38c6
#
_entry.id   6e9cae86a625d3056cb78993af0d38c6
#
_cell.length_a   1.000
_cell.length_b   1.000
_cell.length_c   1.000
_cell.angle_alpha   90.00
_cell.angle_beta   90.00
_cell.angle_gamma   90.00
#
_symmetry.space_group_name_H-M   'P 1'
#
loop_
_entity.id
_entity.type
_entity.pdbx_description
1 polymer ?
#
loop_
_entity_poly.entity_id
_entity_poly.type
_entity_poly.pdbx_seq_one_letter_code
_entity_poly.pdbx_strand_id
1 'polypeptide(L)'
;MKLLYIHGYNGDPCGESFKNLKTACADNHDLFTIDYTPDYPKNAIAEIASFVRGNKIDVVIGASLGGFLAMNLYGVSRIVVNPCWDPAQELPKLGYEGDIDMYSNLLNTMKDSLDFEEKNLCSGVFANEDELLGDRYIGEFKTYFMLHFHIEGGHRIDANMAKEIIENILPLHEEATSLYVKQLKEIDNAPWL
;
A
#
# COMPACT_ATOMS: atom_id res chain seq x y z
N MET A 1 2.56 -13.16 -11.27
CA MET A 1 2.12 -11.74 -11.19
C MET A 1 3.32 -10.83 -11.13
N LYS A 2 3.12 -9.57 -11.51
CA LYS A 2 4.11 -8.50 -11.35
C LYS A 2 3.75 -7.66 -10.14
N LEU A 3 4.62 -7.65 -9.14
CA LEU A 3 4.45 -6.92 -7.89
C LEU A 3 5.43 -5.75 -7.85
N LEU A 4 5.02 -4.61 -7.29
CA LEU A 4 5.89 -3.46 -7.05
C LEU A 4 5.98 -3.21 -5.54
N TYR A 5 7.18 -3.21 -4.99
CA TYR A 5 7.43 -2.81 -3.61
C TYR A 5 7.83 -1.33 -3.53
N ILE A 6 7.21 -0.59 -2.59
CA ILE A 6 7.54 0.81 -2.26
C ILE A 6 7.96 0.85 -0.80
N HIS A 7 9.22 1.25 -0.56
CA HIS A 7 9.82 1.29 0.78
C HIS A 7 9.28 2.43 1.65
N GLY A 8 9.54 2.37 2.96
CA GLY A 8 9.22 3.43 3.93
C GLY A 8 10.23 4.59 3.90
N TYR A 9 9.96 5.61 4.73
CA TYR A 9 10.86 6.76 4.91
C TYR A 9 12.26 6.31 5.34
N ASN A 10 13.30 6.89 4.74
CA ASN A 10 14.71 6.50 4.94
C ASN A 10 14.98 5.00 4.66
N GLY A 11 14.09 4.33 3.93
CA GLY A 11 14.31 2.96 3.52
C GLY A 11 15.21 2.86 2.29
N ASP A 12 15.77 1.67 2.10
CA ASP A 12 16.49 1.29 0.88
C ASP A 12 15.52 0.49 0.00
N PRO A 13 15.30 0.86 -1.27
CA PRO A 13 14.44 0.12 -2.18
C PRO A 13 14.87 -1.35 -2.35
N CYS A 14 16.16 -1.66 -2.21
CA CYS A 14 16.71 -3.02 -2.23
C CYS A 14 17.11 -3.54 -0.83
N GLY A 15 16.58 -2.91 0.23
CA GLY A 15 16.87 -3.25 1.62
C GLY A 15 16.28 -4.58 2.07
N GLU A 16 16.28 -4.81 3.39
CA GLU A 16 15.89 -6.10 3.98
C GLU A 16 14.45 -6.49 3.65
N SER A 17 13.49 -5.55 3.78
CA SER A 17 12.10 -5.82 3.46
C SER A 17 11.89 -6.25 2.00
N PHE A 18 12.60 -5.63 1.04
CA PHE A 18 12.58 -6.05 -0.36
C PHE A 18 13.16 -7.45 -0.54
N LYS A 19 14.30 -7.76 0.10
CA LYS A 19 14.93 -9.08 0.02
C LYS A 19 14.04 -10.19 0.60
N ASN A 20 13.38 -9.91 1.72
CA ASN A 20 12.43 -10.83 2.33
C ASN A 20 11.24 -11.10 1.41
N LEU A 21 10.61 -10.06 0.86
CA LEU A 21 9.54 -10.19 -0.12
C LEU A 21 10.00 -10.93 -1.38
N LYS A 22 11.21 -10.63 -1.89
CA LYS A 22 11.78 -11.32 -3.06
C LYS A 22 11.97 -12.81 -2.81
N THR A 23 12.42 -13.16 -1.62
CA THR A 23 12.57 -14.56 -1.20
C THR A 23 11.21 -15.26 -1.11
N ALA A 24 10.21 -14.60 -0.53
CA ALA A 24 8.85 -15.15 -0.44
C ALA A 24 8.16 -15.28 -1.81
N CYS A 25 8.42 -14.37 -2.75
CA CYS A 25 7.92 -14.47 -4.12
C CYS A 25 8.48 -15.69 -4.87
N ALA A 26 9.69 -16.14 -4.54
CA ALA A 26 10.41 -17.21 -5.24
C ALA A 26 10.32 -17.02 -6.78
N ASP A 27 9.94 -18.07 -7.51
CA ASP A 27 9.74 -18.02 -8.97
C ASP A 27 8.29 -17.78 -9.39
N ASN A 28 7.39 -17.55 -8.43
CA ASN A 28 5.94 -17.43 -8.69
C ASN A 28 5.54 -16.01 -9.08
N HIS A 29 6.31 -14.99 -8.64
CA HIS A 29 6.00 -13.59 -8.87
C HIS A 29 7.25 -12.79 -9.25
N ASP A 30 7.08 -11.85 -10.18
CA ASP A 30 8.12 -10.86 -10.52
C ASP A 30 8.01 -9.68 -9.56
N LEU A 31 8.98 -9.51 -8.66
CA LEU A 31 9.02 -8.38 -7.73
C LEU A 31 9.94 -7.27 -8.25
N PHE A 32 9.37 -6.10 -8.43
CA PHE A 32 10.03 -4.84 -8.77
C PHE A 32 10.13 -3.95 -7.55
N THR A 33 10.98 -2.94 -7.62
CA THR A 33 11.04 -1.84 -6.65
C THR A 33 11.31 -0.53 -7.38
N ILE A 34 10.99 0.56 -6.73
CA ILE A 34 11.25 1.93 -7.21
C ILE A 34 11.74 2.77 -6.03
N ASP A 35 12.71 3.62 -6.29
CA ASP A 35 13.15 4.65 -5.34
C ASP A 35 12.34 5.93 -5.54
N TYR A 36 12.23 6.76 -4.51
CA TYR A 36 11.52 8.03 -4.55
C TYR A 36 12.11 9.04 -3.57
N THR A 37 11.85 10.31 -3.82
CA THR A 37 12.28 11.40 -2.93
C THR A 37 11.12 11.87 -2.05
N PRO A 38 11.22 11.73 -0.70
CA PRO A 38 10.14 12.14 0.22
C PRO A 38 9.78 13.63 0.13
N ASP A 39 10.72 14.50 -0.26
CA ASP A 39 10.49 15.94 -0.37
C ASP A 39 9.51 16.35 -1.47
N TYR A 40 9.23 15.43 -2.40
CA TYR A 40 8.32 15.68 -3.53
C TYR A 40 7.26 14.59 -3.66
N PRO A 41 6.36 14.41 -2.67
CA PRO A 41 5.45 13.27 -2.65
C PRO A 41 4.50 13.20 -3.85
N LYS A 42 4.07 14.35 -4.41
CA LYS A 42 3.25 14.36 -5.63
C LYS A 42 4.01 13.83 -6.85
N ASN A 43 5.30 14.19 -6.98
CA ASN A 43 6.14 13.68 -8.05
C ASN A 43 6.39 12.19 -7.88
N ALA A 44 6.68 11.75 -6.64
CA ALA A 44 6.84 10.34 -6.30
C ALA A 44 5.61 9.52 -6.72
N ILE A 45 4.41 9.97 -6.36
CA ILE A 45 3.15 9.32 -6.76
C ILE A 45 3.01 9.26 -8.29
N ALA A 46 3.32 10.35 -9.00
CA ALA A 46 3.23 10.40 -10.47
C ALA A 46 4.23 9.45 -11.16
N GLU A 47 5.47 9.37 -10.65
CA GLU A 47 6.52 8.47 -11.13
C GLU A 47 6.15 7.01 -10.87
N ILE A 48 5.68 6.70 -9.65
CA ILE A 48 5.21 5.36 -9.28
C ILE A 48 4.03 4.95 -10.18
N ALA A 49 3.03 5.83 -10.39
CA ALA A 49 1.90 5.56 -11.26
C ALA A 49 2.33 5.32 -12.72
N SER A 50 3.33 6.05 -13.20
CA SER A 50 3.92 5.83 -14.53
C SER A 50 4.63 4.49 -14.63
N PHE A 51 5.39 4.12 -13.59
CA PHE A 51 6.07 2.82 -13.51
C PHE A 51 5.07 1.67 -13.49
N VAL A 52 4.00 1.78 -12.69
CA VAL A 52 2.92 0.79 -12.60
C VAL A 52 2.31 0.53 -13.98
N ARG A 53 1.92 1.60 -14.70
CA ARG A 53 1.35 1.47 -16.04
C ARG A 53 2.34 0.92 -17.06
N GLY A 54 3.57 1.45 -17.07
CA GLY A 54 4.61 1.07 -18.05
C GLY A 54 5.04 -0.39 -17.93
N ASN A 55 5.10 -0.92 -16.72
CA ASN A 55 5.50 -2.30 -16.44
C ASN A 55 4.33 -3.26 -16.30
N LYS A 56 3.09 -2.77 -16.36
CA LYS A 56 1.86 -3.56 -16.15
C LYS A 56 1.92 -4.30 -14.80
N ILE A 57 2.13 -3.53 -13.73
CA ILE A 57 2.14 -4.06 -12.36
C ILE A 57 0.73 -4.48 -11.97
N ASP A 58 0.59 -5.67 -11.44
CA ASP A 58 -0.70 -6.22 -10.99
C ASP A 58 -1.05 -5.73 -9.58
N VAL A 59 -0.09 -5.75 -8.65
CA VAL A 59 -0.31 -5.33 -7.25
C VAL A 59 0.88 -4.49 -6.75
N VAL A 60 0.57 -3.41 -6.04
CA VAL A 60 1.57 -2.58 -5.34
C VAL A 60 1.58 -2.97 -3.86
N ILE A 61 2.77 -3.24 -3.31
CA ILE A 61 3.00 -3.50 -1.88
C ILE A 61 3.75 -2.31 -1.31
N GLY A 62 3.10 -1.47 -0.51
CA GLY A 62 3.72 -0.29 0.10
C GLY A 62 3.92 -0.44 1.60
N ALA A 63 5.11 -0.15 2.13
CA ALA A 63 5.38 -0.20 3.56
C ALA A 63 5.54 1.21 4.16
N SER A 64 4.92 1.46 5.32
CA SER A 64 5.06 2.73 6.06
C SER A 64 4.73 3.94 5.17
N LEU A 65 5.68 4.88 4.92
CA LEU A 65 5.49 5.99 3.99
C LEU A 65 5.21 5.50 2.55
N GLY A 66 5.85 4.42 2.10
CA GLY A 66 5.52 3.76 0.83
C GLY A 66 4.08 3.27 0.79
N GLY A 67 3.51 2.88 1.93
CA GLY A 67 2.09 2.56 2.08
C GLY A 67 1.20 3.78 1.88
N PHE A 68 1.58 4.94 2.43
CA PHE A 68 0.88 6.20 2.18
C PHE A 68 0.90 6.59 0.69
N LEU A 69 2.06 6.48 0.05
CA LEU A 69 2.17 6.75 -1.39
C LEU A 69 1.32 5.78 -2.21
N ALA A 70 1.31 4.50 -1.84
CA ALA A 70 0.48 3.49 -2.49
C ALA A 70 -1.03 3.78 -2.34
N MET A 71 -1.50 4.23 -1.16
CA MET A 71 -2.89 4.62 -0.96
C MET A 71 -3.34 5.78 -1.86
N ASN A 72 -2.40 6.60 -2.34
CA ASN A 72 -2.64 7.69 -3.28
C ASN A 72 -2.51 7.29 -4.77
N LEU A 73 -2.33 6.01 -5.08
CA LEU A 73 -2.43 5.48 -6.44
C LEU A 73 -3.87 5.05 -6.71
N TYR A 74 -4.35 5.28 -7.92
CA TYR A 74 -5.71 4.94 -8.34
C TYR A 74 -5.70 3.92 -9.48
N GLY A 75 -6.73 3.07 -9.53
CA GLY A 75 -6.91 2.07 -10.58
C GLY A 75 -5.90 0.93 -10.55
N VAL A 76 -5.26 0.68 -9.42
CA VAL A 76 -4.32 -0.44 -9.22
C VAL A 76 -4.58 -1.11 -7.86
N SER A 77 -4.42 -2.41 -7.82
CA SER A 77 -4.54 -3.22 -6.60
C SER A 77 -3.39 -2.94 -5.64
N ARG A 78 -3.68 -2.77 -4.34
CA ARG A 78 -2.68 -2.32 -3.34
C ARG A 78 -2.78 -3.11 -2.04
N ILE A 79 -1.64 -3.53 -1.52
CA ILE A 79 -1.48 -4.04 -0.16
C ILE A 79 -0.56 -3.07 0.57
N VAL A 80 -1.03 -2.46 1.65
CA VAL A 80 -0.24 -1.50 2.43
C VAL A 80 0.08 -2.07 3.81
N VAL A 81 1.36 -2.11 4.13
CA VAL A 81 1.89 -2.76 5.35
C VAL A 81 2.30 -1.67 6.34
N ASN A 82 1.70 -1.69 7.53
CA ASN A 82 1.93 -0.67 8.56
C ASN A 82 1.94 0.75 7.97
N PRO A 83 0.89 1.15 7.22
CA PRO A 83 0.93 2.39 6.45
C PRO A 83 1.04 3.61 7.38
N CYS A 84 1.94 4.53 7.04
CA CYS A 84 2.02 5.83 7.67
C CYS A 84 0.81 6.67 7.24
N TRP A 85 -0.30 6.55 7.96
CA TRP A 85 -1.58 7.18 7.60
C TRP A 85 -1.49 8.70 7.51
N ASP A 86 -0.81 9.32 8.49
CA ASP A 86 -0.60 10.77 8.55
C ASP A 86 0.89 11.11 8.58
N PRO A 87 1.54 11.17 7.40
CA PRO A 87 2.96 11.50 7.32
C PRO A 87 3.30 12.88 7.86
N ALA A 88 2.36 13.84 7.83
CA ALA A 88 2.59 15.18 8.36
C ALA A 88 2.81 15.16 9.90
N GLN A 89 2.19 14.22 10.59
CA GLN A 89 2.40 14.02 12.03
C GLN A 89 3.59 13.12 12.35
N GLU A 90 3.88 12.12 11.51
CA GLU A 90 4.87 11.09 11.83
C GLU A 90 6.27 11.40 11.32
N LEU A 91 6.42 11.98 10.13
CA LEU A 91 7.73 12.25 9.55
C LEU A 91 8.61 13.20 10.38
N PRO A 92 8.07 14.28 10.99
CA PRO A 92 8.88 15.13 11.86
C PRO A 92 9.48 14.39 13.06
N LYS A 93 8.79 13.38 13.59
CA LYS A 93 9.30 12.54 14.70
C LYS A 93 10.50 11.68 14.27
N LEU A 94 10.64 11.45 12.96
CA LEU A 94 11.72 10.70 12.34
C LEU A 94 12.81 11.60 11.77
N GLY A 95 12.78 12.92 12.08
CA GLY A 95 13.77 13.88 11.65
C GLY A 95 13.56 14.46 10.24
N TYR A 96 12.36 14.33 9.69
CA TYR A 96 12.02 15.00 8.42
C TYR A 96 11.84 16.50 8.66
N GLU A 97 12.55 17.33 7.91
CA GLU A 97 12.53 18.80 7.99
C GLU A 97 11.90 19.45 6.74
N GLY A 98 11.36 18.65 5.82
CA GLY A 98 10.72 19.16 4.60
C GLY A 98 9.30 19.68 4.82
N ASP A 99 8.62 19.99 3.72
CA ASP A 99 7.26 20.56 3.73
C ASP A 99 6.21 19.48 4.07
N ILE A 100 5.69 19.55 5.30
CA ILE A 100 4.64 18.63 5.78
C ILE A 100 3.25 18.96 5.24
N ASP A 101 3.00 20.20 4.80
CA ASP A 101 1.68 20.61 4.29
C ASP A 101 1.33 19.86 2.99
N MET A 102 2.34 19.48 2.21
CA MET A 102 2.13 18.64 1.02
C MET A 102 1.50 17.29 1.38
N TYR A 103 1.94 16.68 2.48
CA TYR A 103 1.40 15.41 2.96
C TYR A 103 -0.02 15.55 3.51
N SER A 104 -0.29 16.62 4.29
CA SER A 104 -1.64 16.93 4.76
C SER A 104 -2.62 17.14 3.62
N ASN A 105 -2.21 17.86 2.57
CA ASN A 105 -3.02 18.09 1.38
C ASN A 105 -3.29 16.78 0.62
N LEU A 106 -2.29 15.90 0.48
CA LEU A 106 -2.47 14.60 -0.16
C LEU A 106 -3.42 13.71 0.65
N LEU A 107 -3.29 13.67 1.97
CA LEU A 107 -4.18 12.90 2.84
C LEU A 107 -5.64 13.37 2.69
N ASN A 108 -5.88 14.67 2.73
CA ASN A 108 -7.22 15.22 2.56
C ASN A 108 -7.78 14.93 1.16
N THR A 109 -6.98 15.13 0.11
CA THR A 109 -7.38 14.82 -1.26
C THR A 109 -7.72 13.35 -1.42
N MET A 110 -6.92 12.44 -0.86
CA MET A 110 -7.21 11.01 -0.86
C MET A 110 -8.55 10.71 -0.18
N LYS A 111 -8.76 11.21 1.04
CA LYS A 111 -10.01 11.00 1.79
C LYS A 111 -11.25 11.46 1.02
N ASP A 112 -11.16 12.58 0.33
CA ASP A 112 -12.27 13.19 -0.41
C ASP A 112 -12.53 12.50 -1.77
N SER A 113 -11.52 11.86 -2.36
CA SER A 113 -11.60 11.29 -3.72
C SER A 113 -11.79 9.78 -3.76
N LEU A 114 -11.73 9.08 -2.61
CA LEU A 114 -11.93 7.64 -2.54
C LEU A 114 -13.39 7.28 -2.84
N ASP A 115 -13.64 6.77 -4.01
CA ASP A 115 -14.91 6.15 -4.36
C ASP A 115 -15.00 4.69 -3.86
N PHE A 116 -16.11 4.03 -4.13
CA PHE A 116 -16.34 2.68 -3.68
C PHE A 116 -15.38 1.67 -4.33
N GLU A 117 -14.97 1.89 -5.58
CA GLU A 117 -14.01 1.03 -6.28
C GLU A 117 -12.63 1.12 -5.63
N GLU A 118 -12.12 2.31 -5.45
CA GLU A 118 -10.82 2.54 -4.86
C GLU A 118 -10.69 2.01 -3.42
N LYS A 119 -11.76 2.07 -2.64
CA LYS A 119 -11.82 1.50 -1.28
C LYS A 119 -11.64 0.00 -1.25
N ASN A 120 -12.06 -0.71 -2.30
CA ASN A 120 -11.95 -2.16 -2.40
C ASN A 120 -10.66 -2.64 -3.07
N LEU A 121 -9.92 -1.75 -3.72
CA LEU A 121 -8.63 -2.06 -4.34
C LEU A 121 -7.44 -1.97 -3.35
N CYS A 122 -7.69 -1.65 -2.09
CA CYS A 122 -6.63 -1.48 -1.10
C CYS A 122 -6.89 -2.34 0.15
N SER A 123 -5.90 -3.15 0.53
CA SER A 123 -5.90 -3.91 1.78
C SER A 123 -4.82 -3.40 2.73
N GLY A 124 -5.17 -3.23 4.01
CA GLY A 124 -4.22 -2.92 5.08
C GLY A 124 -3.69 -4.19 5.75
N VAL A 125 -2.40 -4.22 6.02
CA VAL A 125 -1.74 -5.26 6.83
C VAL A 125 -1.08 -4.59 8.01
N PHE A 126 -1.48 -4.97 9.22
CA PHE A 126 -1.02 -4.36 10.47
C PHE A 126 -0.29 -5.39 11.31
N ALA A 127 0.95 -5.11 11.66
CA ALA A 127 1.75 -5.96 12.52
C ALA A 127 1.39 -5.72 14.00
N ASN A 128 1.22 -6.79 14.76
CA ASN A 128 0.81 -6.74 16.17
C ASN A 128 1.84 -6.06 17.09
N GLU A 129 3.11 -6.03 16.67
CA GLU A 129 4.23 -5.47 17.45
C GLU A 129 4.89 -4.29 16.70
N ASP A 130 4.10 -3.49 15.95
CA ASP A 130 4.60 -2.28 15.27
C ASP A 130 5.07 -1.25 16.30
N GLU A 131 6.37 -1.15 16.48
CA GLU A 131 7.03 -0.29 17.46
C GLU A 131 7.01 1.21 17.09
N LEU A 132 6.69 1.55 15.84
CA LEU A 132 6.67 2.95 15.37
C LEU A 132 5.26 3.55 15.37
N LEU A 133 4.30 2.87 14.81
CA LEU A 133 2.94 3.37 14.62
C LEU A 133 1.94 2.70 15.57
N GLY A 134 2.16 1.43 15.93
CA GLY A 134 1.23 0.65 16.74
C GLY A 134 -0.17 0.64 16.13
N ASP A 135 -1.20 0.67 16.98
CA ASP A 135 -2.60 0.64 16.57
C ASP A 135 -3.18 2.02 16.20
N ARG A 136 -2.35 3.05 16.22
CA ARG A 136 -2.78 4.47 16.17
C ARG A 136 -3.73 4.79 15.01
N TYR A 137 -3.48 4.24 13.82
CA TYR A 137 -4.20 4.58 12.60
C TYR A 137 -5.11 3.47 12.07
N ILE A 138 -5.17 2.32 12.74
CA ILE A 138 -5.99 1.19 12.29
C ILE A 138 -7.48 1.57 12.21
N GLY A 139 -7.97 2.30 13.22
CA GLY A 139 -9.36 2.76 13.26
C GLY A 139 -9.70 3.68 12.10
N GLU A 140 -8.83 4.64 11.79
CA GLU A 140 -9.01 5.53 10.64
C GLU A 140 -8.93 4.77 9.32
N PHE A 141 -7.93 3.92 9.13
CA PHE A 141 -7.81 3.09 7.93
C PHE A 141 -9.12 2.35 7.64
N LYS A 142 -9.70 1.70 8.64
CA LYS A 142 -10.95 0.92 8.53
C LYS A 142 -12.17 1.77 8.13
N THR A 143 -12.15 3.08 8.31
CA THR A 143 -13.24 3.94 7.84
C THR A 143 -13.21 4.20 6.33
N TYR A 144 -12.03 4.01 5.72
CA TYR A 144 -11.82 4.29 4.29
C TYR A 144 -11.64 3.04 3.44
N PHE A 145 -11.04 1.97 3.99
CA PHE A 145 -10.73 0.75 3.25
C PHE A 145 -11.37 -0.47 3.90
N MET A 146 -11.91 -1.36 3.07
CA MET A 146 -12.74 -2.48 3.53
C MET A 146 -11.92 -3.66 4.07
N LEU A 147 -10.77 -3.96 3.44
CA LEU A 147 -9.97 -5.13 3.75
C LEU A 147 -8.80 -4.79 4.66
N HIS A 148 -8.65 -5.54 5.73
CA HIS A 148 -7.51 -5.42 6.62
C HIS A 148 -7.18 -6.75 7.30
N PHE A 149 -5.90 -6.94 7.58
CA PHE A 149 -5.32 -8.13 8.17
C PHE A 149 -4.43 -7.75 9.34
N HIS A 150 -4.36 -8.60 10.34
CA HIS A 150 -3.43 -8.51 11.46
C HIS A 150 -2.45 -9.67 11.37
N ILE A 151 -1.15 -9.39 11.49
CA ILE A 151 -0.09 -10.40 11.42
C ILE A 151 0.91 -10.22 12.56
N GLU A 152 1.63 -11.30 12.88
CA GLU A 152 2.76 -11.22 13.80
C GLU A 152 3.93 -10.50 13.12
N GLY A 153 4.64 -9.65 13.86
CA GLY A 153 5.82 -8.92 13.40
C GLY A 153 5.86 -7.48 13.88
N GLY A 154 6.93 -6.77 13.52
CA GLY A 154 7.18 -5.38 13.84
C GLY A 154 6.89 -4.43 12.69
N HIS A 155 7.45 -3.21 12.76
CA HIS A 155 7.20 -2.19 11.72
C HIS A 155 7.73 -2.57 10.34
N ARG A 156 8.88 -3.23 10.28
CA ARG A 156 9.53 -3.62 9.01
C ARG A 156 9.11 -5.02 8.59
N ILE A 157 8.96 -5.22 7.29
CA ILE A 157 8.62 -6.53 6.73
C ILE A 157 9.82 -7.48 6.91
N ASP A 158 9.72 -8.36 7.90
CA ASP A 158 10.65 -9.46 8.11
C ASP A 158 10.33 -10.67 7.22
N ALA A 159 11.07 -11.77 7.36
CA ALA A 159 10.90 -12.95 6.53
C ALA A 159 9.54 -13.66 6.76
N ASN A 160 9.04 -13.67 8.01
CA ASN A 160 7.77 -14.30 8.33
C ASN A 160 6.60 -13.45 7.81
N MET A 161 6.65 -12.14 8.03
CA MET A 161 5.68 -11.20 7.46
C MET A 161 5.64 -11.28 5.93
N ALA A 162 6.81 -11.31 5.29
CA ALA A 162 6.90 -11.42 3.83
C ALA A 162 6.23 -12.70 3.31
N LYS A 163 6.48 -13.82 3.98
CA LYS A 163 5.85 -15.09 3.66
C LYS A 163 4.33 -15.03 3.84
N GLU A 164 3.87 -14.50 4.97
CA GLU A 164 2.44 -14.34 5.25
C GLU A 164 1.75 -13.43 4.21
N ILE A 165 2.39 -12.33 3.83
CA ILE A 165 1.87 -11.42 2.81
C ILE A 165 1.75 -12.10 1.46
N ILE A 166 2.77 -12.82 1.01
CA ILE A 166 2.81 -13.40 -0.34
C ILE A 166 1.97 -14.69 -0.42
N GLU A 167 2.06 -15.59 0.57
CA GLU A 167 1.41 -16.90 0.50
C GLU A 167 -0.06 -16.88 0.93
N ASN A 168 -0.45 -15.99 1.83
CA ASN A 168 -1.79 -15.99 2.43
C ASN A 168 -2.58 -14.72 2.12
N ILE A 169 -2.01 -13.52 2.34
CA ILE A 169 -2.75 -12.26 2.18
C ILE A 169 -2.96 -11.90 0.70
N LEU A 170 -1.92 -12.01 -0.13
CA LEU A 170 -2.03 -11.69 -1.55
C LEU A 170 -3.14 -12.48 -2.25
N PRO A 171 -3.27 -13.81 -2.10
CA PRO A 171 -4.38 -14.56 -2.69
C PRO A 171 -5.76 -14.11 -2.19
N LEU A 172 -5.91 -13.83 -0.90
CA LEU A 172 -7.18 -13.32 -0.32
C LEU A 172 -7.54 -11.94 -0.86
N HIS A 173 -6.54 -11.07 -0.98
CA HIS A 173 -6.70 -9.76 -1.58
C HIS A 173 -7.15 -9.85 -3.04
N GLU A 174 -6.53 -10.73 -3.84
CA GLU A 174 -6.91 -10.95 -5.24
C GLU A 174 -8.33 -11.52 -5.38
N GLU A 175 -8.69 -12.48 -4.54
CA GLU A 175 -10.04 -13.04 -4.54
C GLU A 175 -11.07 -11.95 -4.24
N ALA A 176 -10.87 -11.15 -3.19
CA ALA A 176 -11.78 -10.08 -2.80
C ALA A 176 -11.91 -9.01 -3.90
N THR A 177 -10.80 -8.55 -4.48
CA THR A 177 -10.81 -7.54 -5.55
C THR A 177 -11.45 -8.09 -6.83
N SER A 178 -11.22 -9.36 -7.18
CA SER A 178 -11.81 -10.01 -8.35
C SER A 178 -13.33 -10.19 -8.21
N LEU A 179 -13.82 -10.63 -7.05
CA LEU A 179 -15.24 -10.73 -6.75
C LEU A 179 -15.94 -9.38 -6.87
N TYR A 180 -15.30 -8.33 -6.38
CA TYR A 180 -15.80 -6.97 -6.44
C TYR A 180 -15.94 -6.47 -7.90
N VAL A 181 -14.89 -6.61 -8.71
CA VAL A 181 -14.92 -6.23 -10.15
C VAL A 181 -16.01 -7.01 -10.90
N LYS A 182 -16.25 -8.27 -10.55
CA LYS A 182 -17.33 -9.06 -11.14
C LYS A 182 -18.70 -8.51 -10.77
N GLN A 183 -18.92 -8.16 -9.50
CA GLN A 183 -20.20 -7.60 -9.04
C GLN A 183 -20.51 -6.26 -9.72
N LEU A 184 -19.52 -5.38 -9.90
CA LEU A 184 -19.71 -4.12 -10.63
C LEU A 184 -20.16 -4.37 -12.07
N LYS A 185 -19.53 -5.31 -12.79
CA LYS A 185 -19.91 -5.64 -14.17
C LYS A 185 -21.32 -6.22 -14.26
N GLU A 186 -21.78 -6.95 -13.25
CA GLU A 186 -23.13 -7.46 -13.18
C GLU A 186 -24.15 -6.33 -12.95
N ILE A 187 -23.82 -5.34 -12.12
CA ILE A 187 -24.66 -4.15 -11.88
C ILE A 187 -24.76 -3.29 -13.16
N ASP A 188 -23.63 -3.02 -13.82
CA ASP A 188 -23.59 -2.22 -15.04
C ASP A 188 -24.34 -2.88 -16.23
N ASN A 189 -24.41 -4.21 -16.24
CA ASN A 189 -25.14 -4.98 -17.27
C ASN A 189 -26.57 -5.35 -16.87
N ALA A 190 -27.02 -4.97 -15.67
CA ALA A 190 -28.41 -5.23 -15.26
C ALA A 190 -29.36 -4.42 -16.14
N PRO A 191 -30.37 -5.06 -16.79
CA PRO A 191 -31.37 -4.30 -17.51
C PRO A 191 -32.15 -3.45 -16.51
N TRP A 192 -32.09 -2.15 -16.67
CA TRP A 192 -32.86 -1.19 -15.88
C TRP A 192 -34.36 -1.52 -16.08
N LEU A 193 -35.02 -1.95 -15.03
CA LEU A 193 -36.46 -2.13 -14.98
C LEU A 193 -37.21 -0.78 -15.03
#